data_66af375e18cd21fd987519812ecda874
#
_entry.id   66af375e18cd21fd987519812ecda874
#
_cell.length_a   1.000
_cell.length_b   1.000
_cell.length_c   1.000
_cell.angle_alpha   90.00
_cell.angle_beta   90.00
_cell.angle_gamma   90.00
#
_symmetry.space_group_name_H-M   'P 1'
#
loop_
_entity.id
_entity.type
_entity.pdbx_description
1 polymer ?
#
loop_
_entity_poly.entity_id
_entity_poly.type
_entity_poly.pdbx_seq_one_letter_code
_entity_poly.pdbx_strand_id
1 'polypeptide(L)'
;MENDASGTSPPAPSAGASEDASSRAAKAALWETWWFEARNADALAVLAKMPDADVDARTKSRIDPKAKQPWIPGGNTAVILAAQRDDSRSIKALRDLGADLNATDDNGATALHHAAFADAAGATRALLECGADGDVRDARDGSTPAILAAYGSNRNALAVLLEANVDFTVRDVGNATVAGHCAQRRLTNELTEILVACGPGGAGKARRGEKVYLSKKKELEGQLEVLDSAQLREIARAWRARPAKEDDRKALILKLLQATP
;
A
#
# COMPACT_ATOMS: atom_id res chain seq x y z
N MET A 1 1.10 61.76 -47.00
CA MET A 1 1.08 60.44 -47.63
C MET A 1 1.40 59.45 -46.51
N GLU A 2 0.35 59.09 -45.80
CA GLU A 2 0.35 58.32 -44.57
C GLU A 2 0.05 56.86 -44.92
N ASN A 3 0.87 55.93 -44.44
CA ASN A 3 0.61 54.53 -44.52
C ASN A 3 0.36 54.02 -43.09
N ASP A 4 -0.90 53.87 -42.76
CA ASP A 4 -1.35 53.14 -41.63
C ASP A 4 -1.29 51.61 -41.90
N ALA A 5 -0.40 50.93 -41.22
CA ALA A 5 -0.38 49.49 -41.15
C ALA A 5 -0.87 49.06 -39.77
N SER A 6 -2.18 48.95 -39.64
CA SER A 6 -2.80 48.30 -38.47
C SER A 6 -2.62 46.80 -38.56
N GLY A 7 -1.57 46.27 -37.87
CA GLY A 7 -1.39 44.85 -37.64
C GLY A 7 -2.34 44.35 -36.57
N THR A 8 -3.46 43.77 -36.98
CA THR A 8 -4.32 43.01 -36.11
C THR A 8 -3.69 41.65 -35.85
N SER A 9 -3.15 41.47 -34.66
CA SER A 9 -2.78 40.14 -34.14
C SER A 9 -4.03 39.25 -34.07
N PRO A 10 -3.92 37.97 -34.43
CA PRO A 10 -5.04 37.04 -34.28
C PRO A 10 -5.38 36.86 -32.77
N PRO A 11 -6.67 36.75 -32.43
CA PRO A 11 -7.06 36.54 -31.05
C PRO A 11 -6.50 35.21 -30.53
N ALA A 12 -5.97 35.25 -29.31
CA ALA A 12 -5.54 34.09 -28.59
C ALA A 12 -6.72 33.09 -28.49
N PRO A 13 -6.46 31.75 -28.55
CA PRO A 13 -7.53 30.78 -28.40
C PRO A 13 -8.12 30.93 -27.01
N SER A 14 -9.41 31.19 -26.97
CA SER A 14 -10.19 31.29 -25.72
C SER A 14 -10.08 29.96 -24.95
N ALA A 15 -9.38 29.98 -23.84
CA ALA A 15 -9.42 28.93 -22.85
C ALA A 15 -10.87 28.77 -22.36
N GLY A 16 -11.37 27.53 -22.35
CA GLY A 16 -12.56 27.11 -21.58
C GLY A 16 -13.82 26.99 -22.40
N ALA A 17 -13.89 26.05 -23.33
CA ALA A 17 -15.17 25.40 -23.60
C ALA A 17 -15.55 24.64 -22.30
N SER A 18 -16.52 25.18 -21.55
CA SER A 18 -17.14 24.47 -20.43
C SER A 18 -17.74 23.16 -20.97
N GLU A 19 -17.16 22.02 -20.58
CA GLU A 19 -17.77 20.73 -20.88
C GLU A 19 -19.20 20.76 -20.41
N ASP A 20 -20.14 20.40 -21.30
CA ASP A 20 -21.54 20.25 -20.95
C ASP A 20 -21.68 19.18 -19.84
N ALA A 21 -22.58 19.42 -18.88
CA ALA A 21 -22.92 18.46 -17.83
C ALA A 21 -23.29 17.07 -18.40
N SER A 22 -23.81 17.03 -19.63
CA SER A 22 -24.14 15.83 -20.40
C SER A 22 -22.89 15.03 -20.81
N SER A 23 -21.81 15.69 -21.24
CA SER A 23 -20.54 15.04 -21.62
C SER A 23 -19.84 14.45 -20.39
N ARG A 24 -19.83 15.17 -19.25
CA ARG A 24 -19.31 14.65 -17.98
C ARG A 24 -20.10 13.46 -17.44
N ALA A 25 -21.43 13.50 -17.54
CA ALA A 25 -22.29 12.38 -17.14
C ALA A 25 -22.08 11.14 -18.02
N ALA A 26 -21.91 11.31 -19.33
CA ALA A 26 -21.61 10.22 -20.26
C ALA A 26 -20.23 9.60 -19.99
N LYS A 27 -19.21 10.40 -19.70
CA LYS A 27 -17.87 9.92 -19.31
C LYS A 27 -17.91 9.17 -17.99
N ALA A 28 -18.60 9.69 -16.97
CA ALA A 28 -18.79 9.01 -15.70
C ALA A 28 -19.52 7.67 -15.86
N ALA A 29 -20.55 7.60 -16.71
CA ALA A 29 -21.26 6.37 -17.01
C ALA A 29 -20.38 5.33 -17.70
N LEU A 30 -19.47 5.75 -18.60
CA LEU A 30 -18.50 4.87 -19.25
C LEU A 30 -17.48 4.30 -18.26
N TRP A 31 -17.01 5.10 -17.32
CA TRP A 31 -16.18 4.64 -16.22
C TRP A 31 -16.94 3.63 -15.34
N GLU A 32 -18.18 3.93 -14.97
CA GLU A 32 -19.01 3.00 -14.19
C GLU A 32 -19.26 1.69 -14.93
N THR A 33 -19.51 1.73 -16.27
CA THR A 33 -19.70 0.53 -17.11
C THR A 33 -18.40 -0.29 -17.17
N TRP A 34 -17.26 0.36 -17.36
CA TRP A 34 -15.96 -0.32 -17.32
C TRP A 34 -15.72 -1.02 -15.98
N TRP A 35 -16.04 -0.36 -14.88
CA TRP A 35 -15.94 -0.91 -13.54
C TRP A 35 -16.71 -2.21 -13.34
N PHE A 36 -17.91 -2.31 -13.88
CA PHE A 36 -18.82 -3.40 -13.61
C PHE A 36 -18.83 -4.49 -14.70
N GLU A 37 -18.63 -4.16 -15.96
CA GLU A 37 -18.84 -5.05 -17.08
C GLU A 37 -17.57 -5.47 -17.82
N ALA A 38 -16.63 -4.56 -18.03
CA ALA A 38 -15.54 -4.79 -18.99
C ALA A 38 -14.30 -5.50 -18.43
N ARG A 39 -14.03 -5.50 -17.15
CA ARG A 39 -12.98 -6.26 -16.42
C ARG A 39 -11.64 -6.53 -17.15
N ASN A 40 -11.28 -5.80 -18.20
CA ASN A 40 -10.09 -6.10 -19.01
C ASN A 40 -9.28 -4.84 -19.38
N ALA A 41 -8.00 -5.05 -19.66
CA ALA A 41 -7.08 -4.01 -20.09
C ALA A 41 -7.46 -3.36 -21.44
N ASP A 42 -8.25 -4.05 -22.26
CA ASP A 42 -8.69 -3.53 -23.58
C ASP A 42 -9.68 -2.37 -23.42
N ALA A 43 -10.54 -2.42 -22.39
CA ALA A 43 -11.43 -1.31 -22.08
C ALA A 43 -10.67 -0.08 -21.57
N LEU A 44 -9.57 -0.27 -20.83
CA LEU A 44 -8.65 0.83 -20.46
C LEU A 44 -8.01 1.47 -21.69
N ALA A 45 -7.62 0.68 -22.68
CA ALA A 45 -7.06 1.20 -23.92
C ALA A 45 -8.06 2.03 -24.74
N VAL A 46 -9.35 1.73 -24.61
CA VAL A 46 -10.44 2.54 -25.21
C VAL A 46 -10.63 3.83 -24.44
N LEU A 47 -10.67 3.77 -23.10
CA LEU A 47 -10.79 4.95 -22.24
C LEU A 47 -9.59 5.90 -22.37
N ALA A 48 -8.39 5.35 -22.55
CA ALA A 48 -7.16 6.11 -22.78
C ALA A 48 -7.19 6.95 -24.05
N LYS A 49 -7.99 6.57 -25.04
CA LYS A 49 -8.15 7.30 -26.31
C LYS A 49 -9.22 8.40 -26.25
N MET A 50 -9.96 8.48 -25.16
CA MET A 50 -10.95 9.53 -24.97
C MET A 50 -10.24 10.83 -24.56
N PRO A 51 -10.38 11.92 -25.31
CA PRO A 51 -9.90 13.23 -24.88
C PRO A 51 -10.57 13.59 -23.53
N ASP A 52 -9.79 14.10 -22.60
CA ASP A 52 -10.23 14.55 -21.27
C ASP A 52 -10.80 13.44 -20.35
N ALA A 53 -10.39 12.17 -20.48
CA ALA A 53 -10.74 11.12 -19.54
C ALA A 53 -10.08 11.44 -18.18
N ASP A 54 -10.89 11.60 -17.13
CA ASP A 54 -10.39 11.73 -15.76
C ASP A 54 -9.99 10.34 -15.25
N VAL A 55 -8.70 10.02 -15.31
CA VAL A 55 -8.15 8.72 -14.92
C VAL A 55 -8.30 8.48 -13.41
N ASP A 56 -8.37 9.57 -12.63
CA ASP A 56 -8.52 9.54 -11.18
C ASP A 56 -9.97 9.75 -10.72
N ALA A 57 -10.93 9.61 -11.64
CA ALA A 57 -12.35 9.66 -11.31
C ALA A 57 -12.68 8.70 -10.16
N ARG A 58 -13.45 9.18 -9.18
CA ARG A 58 -13.80 8.45 -7.97
C ARG A 58 -15.22 7.89 -8.02
N THR A 59 -15.37 6.67 -7.56
CA THR A 59 -16.70 6.07 -7.40
C THR A 59 -17.49 6.80 -6.31
N LYS A 60 -18.81 6.87 -6.47
CA LYS A 60 -19.70 7.35 -5.40
C LYS A 60 -20.02 6.21 -4.44
N SER A 61 -20.14 6.54 -3.17
CA SER A 61 -20.69 5.61 -2.18
C SER A 61 -22.11 5.19 -2.60
N ARG A 62 -22.41 3.91 -2.53
CA ARG A 62 -23.75 3.42 -2.86
C ARG A 62 -24.18 2.29 -1.93
N ILE A 63 -25.49 2.11 -1.81
CA ILE A 63 -26.08 1.01 -1.07
C ILE A 63 -26.43 -0.09 -2.08
N ASP A 64 -25.88 -1.28 -1.90
CA ASP A 64 -26.31 -2.49 -2.62
C ASP A 64 -27.20 -3.32 -1.70
N PRO A 65 -28.54 -3.30 -1.93
CA PRO A 65 -29.48 -4.01 -1.05
C PRO A 65 -29.35 -5.53 -1.12
N LYS A 66 -28.63 -6.07 -2.11
CA LYS A 66 -28.41 -7.52 -2.29
C LYS A 66 -27.08 -8.00 -1.70
N ALA A 67 -26.19 -7.11 -1.32
CA ALA A 67 -24.89 -7.47 -0.76
C ALA A 67 -25.01 -7.82 0.74
N LYS A 68 -24.15 -8.74 1.22
CA LYS A 68 -24.03 -9.03 2.65
C LYS A 68 -23.61 -7.80 3.47
N GLN A 69 -22.88 -6.87 2.83
CA GLN A 69 -22.61 -5.53 3.33
C GLN A 69 -23.25 -4.53 2.34
N PRO A 70 -24.40 -3.96 2.69
CA PRO A 70 -25.18 -3.12 1.76
C PRO A 70 -24.52 -1.78 1.45
N TRP A 71 -23.50 -1.36 2.20
CA TRP A 71 -22.78 -0.12 1.98
C TRP A 71 -21.44 -0.38 1.31
N ILE A 72 -21.25 0.18 0.11
CA ILE A 72 -20.00 0.14 -0.63
C ILE A 72 -19.34 1.52 -0.44
N PRO A 73 -18.15 1.58 0.18
CA PRO A 73 -17.41 2.83 0.34
C PRO A 73 -17.19 3.50 -1.03
N GLY A 74 -17.32 4.80 -1.06
CA GLY A 74 -16.99 5.59 -2.23
C GLY A 74 -15.51 5.96 -2.27
N GLY A 75 -15.16 6.81 -3.22
CA GLY A 75 -13.82 7.34 -3.35
C GLY A 75 -12.83 6.41 -4.04
N ASN A 76 -13.24 5.21 -4.46
CA ASN A 76 -12.33 4.30 -5.15
C ASN A 76 -11.97 4.82 -6.54
N THR A 77 -10.67 4.88 -6.83
CA THR A 77 -10.13 5.16 -8.16
C THR A 77 -9.99 3.89 -8.99
N ALA A 78 -9.66 4.04 -10.28
CA ALA A 78 -9.38 2.93 -11.18
C ALA A 78 -8.27 2.02 -10.64
N VAL A 79 -7.22 2.63 -10.11
CA VAL A 79 -6.08 1.92 -9.54
C VAL A 79 -6.49 1.09 -8.33
N ILE A 80 -7.31 1.64 -7.44
CA ILE A 80 -7.80 0.93 -6.24
C ILE A 80 -8.57 -0.34 -6.64
N LEU A 81 -9.45 -0.25 -7.62
CA LEU A 81 -10.25 -1.42 -8.02
C LEU A 81 -9.44 -2.44 -8.80
N ALA A 82 -8.46 -2.02 -9.60
CA ALA A 82 -7.50 -2.93 -10.23
C ALA A 82 -6.68 -3.68 -9.16
N ALA A 83 -6.28 -2.98 -8.10
CA ALA A 83 -5.53 -3.54 -6.98
C ALA A 83 -6.32 -4.60 -6.20
N GLN A 84 -7.61 -4.33 -5.92
CA GLN A 84 -8.52 -5.30 -5.26
C GLN A 84 -8.72 -6.60 -6.05
N ARG A 85 -8.49 -6.57 -7.37
CA ARG A 85 -8.66 -7.72 -8.27
C ARG A 85 -7.37 -8.42 -8.64
N ASP A 86 -6.25 -8.00 -8.08
CA ASP A 86 -4.90 -8.45 -8.45
C ASP A 86 -4.56 -8.25 -9.94
N ASP A 87 -5.13 -7.19 -10.57
CA ASP A 87 -4.92 -6.89 -11.98
C ASP A 87 -3.68 -5.99 -12.18
N SER A 88 -2.51 -6.61 -12.15
CA SER A 88 -1.22 -5.92 -12.34
C SER A 88 -1.08 -5.29 -13.73
N ARG A 89 -1.75 -5.83 -14.76
CA ARG A 89 -1.72 -5.28 -16.12
C ARG A 89 -2.45 -3.95 -16.18
N SER A 90 -3.66 -3.87 -15.62
CA SER A 90 -4.42 -2.63 -15.55
C SER A 90 -3.72 -1.56 -14.71
N ILE A 91 -3.05 -1.94 -13.61
CA ILE A 91 -2.26 -1.00 -12.79
C ILE A 91 -1.16 -0.34 -13.62
N LYS A 92 -0.37 -1.13 -14.39
CA LYS A 92 0.69 -0.59 -15.25
C LYS A 92 0.14 0.31 -16.35
N ALA A 93 -0.97 -0.07 -16.98
CA ALA A 93 -1.64 0.74 -17.99
C ALA A 93 -2.17 2.07 -17.42
N LEU A 94 -2.79 2.05 -16.23
CA LEU A 94 -3.27 3.25 -15.54
C LEU A 94 -2.12 4.19 -15.18
N ARG A 95 -0.99 3.65 -14.69
CA ARG A 95 0.21 4.46 -14.46
C ARG A 95 0.70 5.14 -15.75
N ASP A 96 0.71 4.42 -16.87
CA ASP A 96 1.15 4.97 -18.16
C ASP A 96 0.22 6.07 -18.68
N LEU A 97 -1.04 6.06 -18.23
CA LEU A 97 -2.03 7.11 -18.46
C LEU A 97 -1.93 8.29 -17.47
N GLY A 98 -1.01 8.23 -16.52
CA GLY A 98 -0.79 9.28 -15.54
C GLY A 98 -1.65 9.21 -14.28
N ALA A 99 -2.27 8.05 -13.98
CA ALA A 99 -3.05 7.86 -12.76
C ALA A 99 -2.21 8.07 -11.49
N ASP A 100 -2.77 8.71 -10.49
CA ASP A 100 -2.17 8.84 -9.17
C ASP A 100 -2.29 7.52 -8.39
N LEU A 101 -1.15 6.81 -8.26
CA LEU A 101 -1.08 5.53 -7.55
C LEU A 101 -1.26 5.68 -6.02
N ASN A 102 -1.11 6.90 -5.50
CA ASN A 102 -1.26 7.22 -4.08
C ASN A 102 -2.61 7.87 -3.76
N ALA A 103 -3.49 7.99 -4.74
CA ALA A 103 -4.86 8.46 -4.50
C ALA A 103 -5.54 7.57 -3.46
N THR A 104 -6.25 8.21 -2.51
CA THR A 104 -6.90 7.53 -1.39
C THR A 104 -8.41 7.44 -1.61
N ASP A 105 -9.05 6.40 -1.10
CA ASP A 105 -10.49 6.32 -0.96
C ASP A 105 -11.03 7.22 0.19
N ASP A 106 -12.32 7.16 0.47
CA ASP A 106 -12.95 7.93 1.54
C ASP A 106 -12.46 7.55 2.96
N ASN A 107 -11.75 6.42 3.10
CA ASN A 107 -11.12 5.99 4.35
C ASN A 107 -9.63 6.35 4.42
N GLY A 108 -9.10 7.05 3.45
CA GLY A 108 -7.67 7.37 3.35
C GLY A 108 -6.80 6.18 2.92
N ALA A 109 -7.40 5.09 2.45
CA ALA A 109 -6.68 3.90 1.98
C ALA A 109 -6.30 4.03 0.51
N THR A 110 -5.04 3.75 0.17
CA THR A 110 -4.52 3.73 -1.20
C THR A 110 -4.77 2.38 -1.88
N ALA A 111 -4.50 2.30 -3.18
CA ALA A 111 -4.53 1.05 -3.92
C ALA A 111 -3.65 -0.04 -3.27
N LEU A 112 -2.49 0.35 -2.71
CA LEU A 112 -1.60 -0.58 -2.03
C LEU A 112 -2.18 -1.15 -0.72
N HIS A 113 -2.97 -0.37 0.01
CA HIS A 113 -3.73 -0.88 1.17
C HIS A 113 -4.74 -1.95 0.75
N HIS A 114 -5.47 -1.69 -0.31
CA HIS A 114 -6.45 -2.65 -0.83
C HIS A 114 -5.80 -3.92 -1.38
N ALA A 115 -4.68 -3.80 -2.11
CA ALA A 115 -3.90 -4.95 -2.58
C ALA A 115 -3.39 -5.80 -1.40
N ALA A 116 -2.83 -5.15 -0.38
CA ALA A 116 -2.33 -5.80 0.83
C ALA A 116 -3.43 -6.51 1.61
N PHE A 117 -4.60 -5.91 1.73
CA PHE A 117 -5.76 -6.50 2.41
C PHE A 117 -6.38 -7.66 1.63
N ALA A 118 -6.33 -7.62 0.29
CA ALA A 118 -6.84 -8.68 -0.57
C ALA A 118 -5.85 -9.85 -0.79
N ASP A 119 -4.65 -9.82 -0.18
CA ASP A 119 -3.52 -10.72 -0.45
C ASP A 119 -3.09 -10.76 -1.93
N ALA A 120 -3.29 -9.65 -2.66
CA ALA A 120 -3.05 -9.48 -4.08
C ALA A 120 -1.56 -9.21 -4.35
N ALA A 121 -0.73 -10.26 -4.37
CA ALA A 121 0.72 -10.14 -4.51
C ALA A 121 1.15 -9.54 -5.85
N GLY A 122 0.45 -9.86 -6.94
CA GLY A 122 0.72 -9.31 -8.26
C GLY A 122 0.47 -7.81 -8.33
N ALA A 123 -0.66 -7.35 -7.80
CA ALA A 123 -0.99 -5.93 -7.71
C ALA A 123 -0.04 -5.18 -6.76
N THR A 124 0.28 -5.77 -5.60
CA THR A 124 1.23 -5.20 -4.64
C THR A 124 2.58 -4.95 -5.29
N ARG A 125 3.12 -5.95 -5.99
CA ARG A 125 4.37 -5.84 -6.73
C ARG A 125 4.30 -4.78 -7.83
N ALA A 126 3.25 -4.81 -8.65
CA ALA A 126 3.08 -3.85 -9.74
C ALA A 126 2.99 -2.40 -9.24
N LEU A 127 2.26 -2.14 -8.15
CA LEU A 127 2.15 -0.83 -7.54
C LEU A 127 3.51 -0.31 -7.04
N LEU A 128 4.27 -1.14 -6.34
CA LEU A 128 5.60 -0.77 -5.83
C LEU A 128 6.62 -0.56 -6.97
N GLU A 129 6.62 -1.41 -7.99
CA GLU A 129 7.44 -1.24 -9.20
C GLU A 129 7.10 0.05 -9.95
N CYS A 130 5.82 0.45 -9.94
CA CYS A 130 5.34 1.69 -10.55
C CYS A 130 5.60 2.94 -9.70
N GLY A 131 6.12 2.81 -8.48
CA GLY A 131 6.50 3.92 -7.62
C GLY A 131 5.43 4.34 -6.61
N ALA A 132 4.44 3.50 -6.32
CA ALA A 132 3.49 3.75 -5.24
C ALA A 132 4.22 3.84 -3.89
N ASP A 133 3.78 4.75 -3.01
CA ASP A 133 4.34 4.90 -1.67
C ASP A 133 3.84 3.78 -0.75
N GLY A 134 4.79 2.94 -0.27
CA GLY A 134 4.51 1.80 0.61
C GLY A 134 4.18 2.18 2.05
N ASP A 135 4.43 3.43 2.45
CA ASP A 135 4.38 3.85 3.84
C ASP A 135 3.23 4.81 4.15
N VAL A 136 2.30 5.00 3.20
CA VAL A 136 1.09 5.79 3.42
C VAL A 136 0.27 5.17 4.55
N ARG A 137 -0.28 6.02 5.42
CA ARG A 137 -1.15 5.60 6.52
C ARG A 137 -2.60 5.88 6.16
N ASP A 138 -3.48 4.91 6.39
CA ASP A 138 -4.91 5.13 6.22
C ASP A 138 -5.47 6.09 7.30
N ALA A 139 -6.66 6.63 7.06
CA ALA A 139 -7.29 7.58 7.97
C ALA A 139 -8.10 6.91 9.09
N ARG A 140 -8.32 5.59 9.04
CA ARG A 140 -9.16 4.87 10.01
C ARG A 140 -8.38 4.56 11.28
N ASP A 141 -7.29 3.85 11.15
CA ASP A 141 -6.49 3.38 12.28
C ASP A 141 -4.99 3.62 12.10
N GLY A 142 -4.62 4.43 11.09
CA GLY A 142 -3.24 4.80 10.82
C GLY A 142 -2.39 3.63 10.36
N SER A 143 -3.01 2.58 9.84
CA SER A 143 -2.32 1.40 9.33
C SER A 143 -1.62 1.70 8.02
N THR A 144 -0.44 1.10 7.82
CA THR A 144 0.21 1.01 6.52
C THR A 144 -0.24 -0.26 5.79
N PRO A 145 -0.01 -0.38 4.46
CA PRO A 145 -0.29 -1.62 3.74
C PRO A 145 0.34 -2.85 4.40
N ALA A 146 1.57 -2.75 4.92
CA ALA A 146 2.24 -3.85 5.60
C ALA A 146 1.56 -4.25 6.92
N ILE A 147 1.04 -3.30 7.69
CA ILE A 147 0.25 -3.57 8.89
C ILE A 147 -1.03 -4.31 8.52
N LEU A 148 -1.75 -3.86 7.48
CA LEU A 148 -2.98 -4.54 7.03
C LEU A 148 -2.71 -5.96 6.54
N ALA A 149 -1.61 -6.18 5.80
CA ALA A 149 -1.21 -7.52 5.36
C ALA A 149 -0.94 -8.45 6.55
N ALA A 150 -0.18 -7.98 7.55
CA ALA A 150 0.11 -8.76 8.76
C ALA A 150 -1.15 -9.02 9.59
N TYR A 151 -2.01 -8.03 9.77
CA TYR A 151 -3.29 -8.15 10.46
C TYR A 151 -4.21 -9.16 9.79
N GLY A 152 -4.30 -9.16 8.46
CA GLY A 152 -5.08 -10.11 7.66
C GLY A 152 -4.46 -11.50 7.55
N SER A 153 -3.21 -11.70 7.96
CA SER A 153 -2.40 -12.91 7.69
C SER A 153 -2.17 -13.15 6.19
N ASN A 154 -2.07 -12.10 5.43
CA ASN A 154 -1.94 -12.05 3.97
C ASN A 154 -0.47 -12.21 3.58
N ARG A 155 0.01 -13.44 3.58
CA ARG A 155 1.44 -13.79 3.46
C ARG A 155 2.04 -13.42 2.12
N ASN A 156 1.26 -13.56 1.03
CA ASN A 156 1.78 -13.28 -0.31
C ASN A 156 2.05 -11.79 -0.51
N ALA A 157 1.10 -10.94 -0.11
CA ALA A 157 1.27 -9.49 -0.15
C ALA A 157 2.37 -9.02 0.83
N LEU A 158 2.40 -9.58 2.05
CA LEU A 158 3.40 -9.25 3.06
C LEU A 158 4.82 -9.59 2.59
N ALA A 159 5.03 -10.71 1.93
CA ALA A 159 6.34 -11.09 1.37
C ALA A 159 6.82 -10.05 0.33
N VAL A 160 5.93 -9.59 -0.54
CA VAL A 160 6.28 -8.55 -1.53
C VAL A 160 6.65 -7.23 -0.84
N LEU A 161 5.92 -6.84 0.22
CA LEU A 161 6.22 -5.63 0.99
C LEU A 161 7.55 -5.74 1.75
N LEU A 162 7.90 -6.95 2.25
CA LEU A 162 9.20 -7.24 2.86
C LEU A 162 10.34 -7.09 1.84
N GLU A 163 10.19 -7.64 0.63
CA GLU A 163 11.15 -7.47 -0.47
C GLU A 163 11.35 -6.00 -0.85
N ALA A 164 10.28 -5.20 -0.81
CA ALA A 164 10.32 -3.77 -1.13
C ALA A 164 10.91 -2.91 -0.02
N ASN A 165 11.20 -3.49 1.15
CA ASN A 165 11.83 -2.82 2.28
C ASN A 165 11.08 -1.52 2.72
N VAL A 166 9.75 -1.62 2.86
CA VAL A 166 8.89 -0.56 3.42
C VAL A 166 9.19 -0.32 4.91
N ASP A 167 8.67 0.75 5.50
CA ASP A 167 8.92 1.04 6.92
C ASP A 167 8.07 0.15 7.85
N PHE A 168 8.73 -0.84 8.48
CA PHE A 168 8.09 -1.75 9.45
C PHE A 168 7.99 -1.17 10.86
N THR A 169 8.51 0.05 11.11
CA THR A 169 8.50 0.68 12.44
C THR A 169 7.24 1.48 12.72
N VAL A 170 6.44 1.72 11.70
CA VAL A 170 5.17 2.44 11.81
C VAL A 170 4.24 1.70 12.77
N ARG A 171 3.54 2.47 13.61
CA ARG A 171 2.54 1.97 14.57
C ARG A 171 1.15 2.44 14.17
N ASP A 172 0.19 1.53 14.26
CA ASP A 172 -1.23 1.86 14.14
C ASP A 172 -1.76 2.59 15.40
N VAL A 173 -3.04 2.94 15.40
CA VAL A 173 -3.71 3.56 16.56
C VAL A 173 -3.70 2.63 17.78
N GLY A 174 -3.70 1.31 17.58
CA GLY A 174 -3.53 0.30 18.64
C GLY A 174 -2.09 0.22 19.17
N ASN A 175 -1.18 1.06 18.66
CA ASN A 175 0.25 1.08 18.99
C ASN A 175 0.99 -0.22 18.63
N ALA A 176 0.44 -1.03 17.72
CA ALA A 176 1.05 -2.23 17.20
C ALA A 176 1.85 -1.95 15.93
N THR A 177 2.94 -2.66 15.74
CA THR A 177 3.76 -2.67 14.52
C THR A 177 3.44 -3.88 13.66
N VAL A 178 3.99 -3.94 12.44
CA VAL A 178 3.93 -5.14 11.58
C VAL A 178 4.42 -6.36 12.35
N ALA A 179 5.56 -6.29 13.07
CA ALA A 179 6.09 -7.38 13.89
C ALA A 179 5.13 -7.80 15.02
N GLY A 180 4.44 -6.83 15.65
CA GLY A 180 3.43 -7.09 16.66
C GLY A 180 2.25 -7.90 16.11
N HIS A 181 1.73 -7.51 14.95
CA HIS A 181 0.66 -8.25 14.28
C HIS A 181 1.12 -9.62 13.81
N CYS A 182 2.33 -9.77 13.26
CA CYS A 182 2.90 -11.07 12.90
C CYS A 182 2.98 -12.02 14.11
N ALA A 183 3.41 -11.52 15.27
CA ALA A 183 3.47 -12.32 16.50
C ALA A 183 2.08 -12.76 16.95
N GLN A 184 1.10 -11.86 16.97
CA GLN A 184 -0.29 -12.18 17.34
C GLN A 184 -0.93 -13.21 16.40
N ARG A 185 -0.62 -13.13 15.11
CA ARG A 185 -1.14 -14.03 14.08
C ARG A 185 -0.29 -15.28 13.86
N ARG A 186 0.81 -15.44 14.62
CA ARG A 186 1.78 -16.53 14.51
C ARG A 186 2.39 -16.67 13.11
N LEU A 187 2.63 -15.55 12.46
CA LEU A 187 3.36 -15.45 11.19
C LEU A 187 4.87 -15.48 11.49
N THR A 188 5.38 -16.65 11.89
CA THR A 188 6.72 -16.77 12.50
C THR A 188 7.86 -16.57 11.51
N ASN A 189 7.68 -16.96 10.25
CA ASN A 189 8.69 -16.76 9.21
C ASN A 189 8.83 -15.28 8.89
N GLU A 190 7.72 -14.60 8.64
CA GLU A 190 7.65 -13.17 8.32
C GLU A 190 8.15 -12.34 9.51
N LEU A 191 7.80 -12.73 10.73
CA LEU A 191 8.32 -12.10 11.94
C LEU A 191 9.85 -12.25 12.05
N THR A 192 10.39 -13.42 11.73
CA THR A 192 11.84 -13.67 11.74
C THR A 192 12.53 -12.77 10.73
N GLU A 193 12.03 -12.68 9.50
CA GLU A 193 12.57 -11.81 8.44
C GLU A 193 12.57 -10.34 8.87
N ILE A 194 11.47 -9.85 9.45
CA ILE A 194 11.37 -8.47 9.94
C ILE A 194 12.41 -8.22 11.04
N LEU A 195 12.52 -9.11 12.03
CA LEU A 195 13.46 -8.95 13.13
C LEU A 195 14.92 -9.04 12.67
N VAL A 196 15.22 -9.89 11.68
CA VAL A 196 16.55 -9.96 11.06
C VAL A 196 16.88 -8.67 10.30
N ALA A 197 15.94 -8.15 9.53
CA ALA A 197 16.13 -6.92 8.74
C ALA A 197 16.29 -5.68 9.62
N CYS A 198 15.52 -5.61 10.72
CA CYS A 198 15.52 -4.45 11.61
C CYS A 198 16.73 -4.42 12.57
N GLY A 199 17.36 -5.57 12.84
CA GLY A 199 18.51 -5.67 13.74
C GLY A 199 18.18 -5.46 15.23
N PRO A 200 19.20 -5.53 16.12
CA PRO A 200 19.02 -5.36 17.55
C PRO A 200 18.58 -3.92 17.86
N GLY A 201 17.43 -3.80 18.49
CA GLY A 201 16.81 -2.51 18.80
C GLY A 201 15.73 -2.11 17.80
N GLY A 202 15.44 -2.98 16.81
CA GLY A 202 14.31 -2.82 15.91
C GLY A 202 14.31 -1.51 15.13
N ALA A 203 15.50 -0.99 14.84
CA ALA A 203 15.63 0.19 14.00
C ALA A 203 15.46 -0.21 12.55
N GLY A 204 14.24 -0.23 12.06
CA GLY A 204 13.98 -0.16 10.63
C GLY A 204 14.70 1.06 10.03
N LYS A 205 14.92 1.06 8.73
CA LYS A 205 15.39 2.27 8.04
C LYS A 205 14.27 3.31 8.09
N ALA A 206 14.17 4.03 9.21
CA ALA A 206 13.36 5.22 9.26
C ALA A 206 13.87 6.16 8.17
N ARG A 207 13.04 6.54 7.23
CA ARG A 207 13.36 7.44 6.09
C ARG A 207 13.98 8.77 6.53
N ARG A 208 14.02 9.10 7.83
CA ARG A 208 14.48 10.37 8.39
C ARG A 208 15.67 10.29 9.35
N GLY A 209 16.38 9.15 9.43
CA GLY A 209 17.57 9.06 10.28
C GLY A 209 17.29 8.99 11.80
N GLU A 210 16.05 9.01 12.24
CA GLU A 210 15.68 8.74 13.62
C GLU A 210 15.71 7.23 13.88
N LYS A 211 16.41 6.82 14.95
CA LYS A 211 16.36 5.46 15.46
C LYS A 211 15.00 5.24 16.14
N VAL A 212 14.02 4.77 15.40
CA VAL A 212 12.73 4.34 15.96
C VAL A 212 12.86 2.86 16.31
N TYR A 213 12.65 2.52 17.57
CA TYR A 213 12.67 1.13 18.02
C TYR A 213 11.34 0.45 17.66
N LEU A 214 11.41 -0.70 16.99
CA LEU A 214 10.23 -1.53 16.62
C LEU A 214 9.35 -1.84 17.82
N SER A 215 9.97 -2.09 18.97
CA SER A 215 9.27 -2.57 20.15
C SER A 215 9.95 -2.13 21.44
N LYS A 216 9.15 -1.84 22.45
CA LYS A 216 9.66 -1.79 23.82
C LYS A 216 10.11 -3.20 24.21
N LYS A 217 11.10 -3.30 25.12
CA LYS A 217 11.71 -4.57 25.53
C LYS A 217 10.69 -5.68 25.87
N LYS A 218 9.60 -5.34 26.55
CA LYS A 218 8.51 -6.26 26.90
C LYS A 218 7.72 -6.75 25.69
N GLU A 219 7.52 -5.87 24.69
CA GLU A 219 6.84 -6.21 23.44
C GLU A 219 7.71 -7.16 22.60
N LEU A 220 9.02 -6.87 22.51
CA LEU A 220 9.99 -7.72 21.85
C LEU A 220 10.07 -9.12 22.50
N GLU A 221 10.05 -9.20 23.84
CA GLU A 221 10.01 -10.47 24.55
C GLU A 221 8.83 -11.35 24.09
N GLY A 222 7.62 -10.76 24.04
CA GLY A 222 6.43 -11.47 23.53
C GLY A 222 6.54 -11.87 22.07
N GLN A 223 7.19 -11.07 21.22
CA GLN A 223 7.46 -11.41 19.82
C GLN A 223 8.43 -12.59 19.70
N LEU A 224 9.49 -12.60 20.50
CA LEU A 224 10.48 -13.69 20.52
C LEU A 224 9.91 -15.00 21.10
N GLU A 225 8.96 -14.91 22.02
CA GLU A 225 8.30 -16.10 22.61
C GLU A 225 7.47 -16.92 21.61
N VAL A 226 7.07 -16.37 20.48
CA VAL A 226 6.29 -17.08 19.45
C VAL A 226 7.19 -17.92 18.54
N LEU A 227 8.49 -17.60 18.48
CA LEU A 227 9.47 -18.18 17.57
C LEU A 227 10.05 -19.50 18.10
N ASP A 228 10.43 -20.37 17.21
CA ASP A 228 11.14 -21.60 17.56
C ASP A 228 12.65 -21.37 17.79
N SER A 229 13.35 -22.39 18.26
CA SER A 229 14.78 -22.29 18.55
C SER A 229 15.65 -22.10 17.30
N ALA A 230 15.20 -22.52 16.12
CA ALA A 230 15.93 -22.32 14.88
C ALA A 230 15.84 -20.85 14.42
N GLN A 231 14.64 -20.29 14.46
CA GLN A 231 14.36 -18.88 14.15
C GLN A 231 15.08 -17.93 15.13
N LEU A 232 15.05 -18.23 16.42
CA LEU A 232 15.78 -17.47 17.44
C LEU A 232 17.31 -17.49 17.20
N ARG A 233 17.88 -18.62 16.77
CA ARG A 233 19.30 -18.69 16.43
C ARG A 233 19.64 -17.89 15.18
N GLU A 234 18.75 -17.86 14.20
CA GLU A 234 18.91 -17.05 13.00
C GLU A 234 18.97 -15.56 13.35
N ILE A 235 18.01 -15.08 14.12
CA ILE A 235 17.98 -13.69 14.63
C ILE A 235 19.22 -13.40 15.46
N ALA A 236 19.64 -14.31 16.36
CA ALA A 236 20.82 -14.11 17.19
C ALA A 236 22.11 -14.00 16.36
N ARG A 237 22.24 -14.74 15.26
CA ARG A 237 23.36 -14.61 14.33
C ARG A 237 23.33 -13.24 13.63
N ALA A 238 22.17 -12.84 13.13
CA ALA A 238 21.99 -11.54 12.48
C ALA A 238 22.30 -10.38 13.43
N TRP A 239 21.87 -10.48 14.66
CA TRP A 239 22.09 -9.47 15.70
C TRP A 239 23.47 -9.57 16.39
N ARG A 240 24.31 -10.50 15.97
CA ARG A 240 25.64 -10.77 16.57
C ARG A 240 25.59 -11.09 18.06
N ALA A 241 24.49 -11.67 18.53
CA ALA A 241 24.27 -12.04 19.94
C ALA A 241 25.01 -13.34 20.36
N ARG A 242 25.84 -13.92 19.48
CA ARG A 242 26.71 -15.09 19.73
C ARG A 242 25.99 -16.27 20.42
N PRO A 243 25.01 -16.90 19.75
CA PRO A 243 24.31 -18.06 20.33
C PRO A 243 25.27 -19.25 20.46
N ALA A 244 25.25 -19.93 21.61
CA ALA A 244 25.93 -21.21 21.78
C ALA A 244 25.08 -22.36 21.21
N LYS A 245 25.72 -23.49 20.88
CA LYS A 245 24.99 -24.68 20.37
C LYS A 245 24.02 -25.25 21.39
N GLU A 246 24.36 -25.12 22.67
CA GLU A 246 23.65 -25.68 23.82
C GLU A 246 22.57 -24.70 24.36
N ASP A 247 22.49 -23.50 23.86
CA ASP A 247 21.49 -22.54 24.33
C ASP A 247 20.07 -23.09 24.07
N ASP A 248 19.31 -23.20 25.12
CA ASP A 248 17.88 -23.47 25.04
C ASP A 248 17.11 -22.22 24.57
N ARG A 249 15.80 -22.38 24.35
CA ARG A 249 14.95 -21.29 23.86
C ARG A 249 14.95 -20.08 24.79
N LYS A 250 14.94 -20.29 26.12
CA LYS A 250 14.94 -19.22 27.12
C LYS A 250 16.26 -18.45 27.12
N ALA A 251 17.39 -19.18 27.06
CA ALA A 251 18.70 -18.58 26.98
C ALA A 251 18.89 -17.74 25.71
N LEU A 252 18.37 -18.19 24.58
CA LEU A 252 18.39 -17.44 23.32
C LEU A 252 17.59 -16.13 23.42
N ILE A 253 16.36 -16.19 23.96
CA ILE A 253 15.53 -14.99 24.17
C ILE A 253 16.26 -14.00 25.10
N LEU A 254 16.82 -14.47 26.21
CA LEU A 254 17.54 -13.60 27.14
C LEU A 254 18.75 -12.92 26.49
N LYS A 255 19.53 -13.65 25.70
CA LYS A 255 20.66 -13.09 24.95
C LYS A 255 20.22 -12.04 23.93
N LEU A 256 19.11 -12.28 23.23
CA LEU A 256 18.54 -11.30 22.29
C LEU A 256 18.06 -10.05 23.01
N LEU A 257 17.39 -10.18 24.15
CA LEU A 257 16.95 -9.05 24.98
C LEU A 257 18.12 -8.26 25.59
N GLN A 258 19.27 -8.89 25.82
CA GLN A 258 20.49 -8.23 26.27
C GLN A 258 21.24 -7.52 25.14
N ALA A 259 21.12 -8.00 23.91
CA ALA A 259 21.70 -7.37 22.72
C ALA A 259 20.95 -6.11 22.27
N THR A 260 19.73 -5.89 22.77
CA THR A 260 18.95 -4.67 22.51
C THR A 260 19.43 -3.55 23.46
N PRO A 261 19.66 -2.34 22.94
CA PRO A 261 20.12 -1.20 23.73
C PRO A 261 19.09 -0.73 24.77
#